data_7ddb0eb01269a9b1d6e9988a26e2fd52
#
_entry.id   7ddb0eb01269a9b1d6e9988a26e2fd52
#
_cell.length_a   1.000
_cell.length_b   1.000
_cell.length_c   1.000
_cell.angle_alpha   90.00
_cell.angle_beta   90.00
_cell.angle_gamma   90.00
#
_symmetry.space_group_name_H-M   'P 1'
#
loop_
_entity.id
_entity.type
_entity.pdbx_description
1 polymer ?
#
loop_
_entity_poly.entity_id
_entity_poly.type
_entity_poly.pdbx_seq_one_letter_code
_entity_poly.pdbx_strand_id
1 'polypeptide(L)'
;FPLHAHETLFSTRHGLFLWHPVYLLGVLGLLAPGPRRLRWVAGIVIAGAALFYGTRSFWWGGHSFGNRYFVGLGFFFAVGLANGAAWLRAKCGRPWPVWGLTAILLIWNAALLLLYVTRTIPQADAVSPGVLLLAPVHAVKVLTVL
;
A
#
# COMPACT_ATOMS: atom_id res chain seq x y z
N PHE A 1 -2.91 -8.84 -25.20
CA PHE A 1 -3.24 -7.95 -24.07
C PHE A 1 -1.94 -7.60 -23.35
N PRO A 2 -1.58 -6.32 -23.19
CA PRO A 2 -0.41 -5.95 -22.40
C PRO A 2 -0.64 -6.35 -20.94
N LEU A 3 0.39 -6.93 -20.31
CA LEU A 3 0.34 -7.32 -18.91
C LEU A 3 0.98 -6.20 -18.05
N HIS A 4 0.16 -5.46 -17.32
CA HIS A 4 0.55 -4.35 -16.44
C HIS A 4 0.65 -4.77 -14.96
N ALA A 5 1.03 -6.02 -14.66
CA ALA A 5 1.04 -6.54 -13.30
C ALA A 5 2.00 -5.76 -12.39
N HIS A 6 3.18 -5.38 -12.89
CA HIS A 6 4.15 -4.62 -12.11
C HIS A 6 3.70 -3.17 -11.92
N GLU A 7 3.07 -2.54 -12.94
CA GLU A 7 2.51 -1.19 -12.81
C GLU A 7 1.34 -1.15 -11.84
N THR A 8 0.49 -2.19 -11.82
CA THR A 8 -0.60 -2.33 -10.84
C THR A 8 -0.08 -2.27 -9.40
N LEU A 9 1.14 -2.76 -9.16
CA LEU A 9 1.77 -2.78 -7.85
C LEU A 9 2.63 -1.55 -7.56
N PHE A 10 3.44 -1.09 -8.52
CA PHE A 10 4.53 -0.13 -8.30
C PHE A 10 4.42 1.18 -9.07
N SER A 11 3.35 1.41 -9.84
CA SER A 11 3.20 2.66 -10.59
C SER A 11 2.94 3.86 -9.68
N THR A 12 3.45 5.02 -10.05
CA THR A 12 3.06 6.31 -9.46
C THR A 12 1.62 6.71 -9.80
N ARG A 13 1.02 6.04 -10.82
CA ARG A 13 -0.40 6.15 -11.16
C ARG A 13 -1.17 5.08 -10.39
N HIS A 14 -1.51 5.33 -9.13
CA HIS A 14 -2.31 4.47 -8.25
C HIS A 14 -1.77 3.05 -8.01
N GLY A 15 -0.46 2.82 -8.18
CA GLY A 15 0.15 1.53 -7.85
C GLY A 15 0.00 1.20 -6.36
N LEU A 16 -0.40 -0.05 -6.08
CA LEU A 16 -0.80 -0.47 -4.74
C LEU A 16 0.22 -0.13 -3.65
N PHE A 17 1.49 -0.43 -3.88
CA PHE A 17 2.53 -0.32 -2.85
C PHE A 17 3.07 1.10 -2.67
N LEU A 18 3.05 1.92 -3.73
CA LEU A 18 3.48 3.32 -3.62
C LEU A 18 2.42 4.20 -2.96
N TRP A 19 1.15 3.90 -3.19
CA TRP A 19 0.05 4.65 -2.58
C TRP A 19 -0.29 4.14 -1.19
N HIS A 20 -0.12 2.84 -0.95
CA HIS A 20 -0.44 2.18 0.30
C HIS A 20 0.71 1.25 0.74
N PRO A 21 1.84 1.77 1.23
CA PRO A 21 2.99 0.95 1.62
C PRO A 21 2.67 -0.09 2.70
N VAL A 22 1.57 0.07 3.42
CA VAL A 22 1.06 -0.94 4.36
C VAL A 22 0.81 -2.29 3.67
N TYR A 23 0.36 -2.30 2.41
CA TYR A 23 0.17 -3.55 1.66
C TYR A 23 1.50 -4.21 1.29
N LEU A 24 2.54 -3.42 0.99
CA LEU A 24 3.89 -3.96 0.79
C LEU A 24 4.38 -4.65 2.06
N LEU A 25 4.21 -4.02 3.23
CA LEU A 25 4.54 -4.65 4.51
C LEU A 25 3.71 -5.92 4.76
N GLY A 26 2.45 -5.93 4.35
CA GLY A 26 1.62 -7.15 4.37
C GLY A 26 2.24 -8.28 3.55
N VAL A 27 2.67 -8.01 2.31
CA VAL A 27 3.33 -9.01 1.47
C VAL A 27 4.66 -9.47 2.08
N LEU A 28 5.52 -8.54 2.52
CA LEU A 28 6.79 -8.87 3.18
C LEU A 28 6.57 -9.69 4.46
N GLY A 29 5.53 -9.39 5.22
CA GLY A 29 5.18 -10.13 6.43
C GLY A 29 4.75 -11.58 6.16
N LEU A 30 4.32 -11.93 4.95
CA LEU A 30 4.10 -13.33 4.57
C LEU A 30 5.39 -14.15 4.54
N LEU A 31 6.56 -13.52 4.45
CA LEU A 31 7.86 -14.18 4.53
C LEU A 31 8.24 -14.47 5.99
N ALA A 32 7.66 -13.77 6.96
CA ALA A 32 7.89 -14.01 8.38
C ALA A 32 7.30 -15.37 8.84
N PRO A 33 7.83 -15.99 9.91
CA PRO A 33 7.27 -17.20 10.48
C PRO A 33 5.79 -17.08 10.83
N GLY A 34 5.00 -18.10 10.49
CA GLY A 34 3.55 -18.12 10.72
C GLY A 34 2.88 -19.34 10.10
N PRO A 35 1.54 -19.48 10.18
CA PRO A 35 0.80 -20.61 9.64
C PRO A 35 1.07 -20.80 8.15
N ARG A 36 1.83 -21.83 7.79
CA ARG A 36 2.34 -22.06 6.42
C ARG A 36 1.24 -22.05 5.37
N ARG A 37 0.14 -22.76 5.62
CA ARG A 37 -0.99 -22.86 4.66
C ARG A 37 -1.59 -21.48 4.38
N LEU A 38 -1.87 -20.71 5.44
CA LEU A 38 -2.49 -19.39 5.33
C LEU A 38 -1.60 -18.39 4.58
N ARG A 39 -0.28 -18.43 4.82
CA ARG A 39 0.70 -17.61 4.11
C ARG A 39 0.73 -17.92 2.61
N TRP A 40 0.74 -19.20 2.23
CA TRP A 40 0.72 -19.61 0.82
C TRP A 40 -0.59 -19.21 0.14
N VAL A 41 -1.73 -19.44 0.79
CA VAL A 41 -3.04 -19.01 0.24
C VAL A 41 -3.06 -17.50 0.04
N ALA A 42 -2.65 -16.71 1.03
CA ALA A 42 -2.59 -15.26 0.92
C ALA A 42 -1.66 -14.82 -0.22
N GLY A 43 -0.46 -15.38 -0.31
CA GLY A 43 0.50 -15.08 -1.38
C GLY A 43 -0.04 -15.39 -2.78
N ILE A 44 -0.63 -16.56 -2.96
CA ILE A 44 -1.22 -16.98 -4.24
C ILE A 44 -2.39 -16.06 -4.62
N VAL A 45 -3.27 -15.74 -3.68
CA VAL A 45 -4.42 -14.86 -3.95
C VAL A 45 -3.96 -13.44 -4.33
N ILE A 46 -2.99 -12.88 -3.61
CA ILE A 46 -2.46 -11.54 -3.91
C ILE A 46 -1.75 -11.54 -5.27
N ALA A 47 -0.90 -12.53 -5.55
CA ALA A 47 -0.20 -12.64 -6.84
C ALA A 47 -1.18 -12.86 -8.00
N GLY A 48 -2.16 -13.76 -7.84
CA GLY A 48 -3.20 -14.00 -8.83
C GLY A 48 -4.03 -12.75 -9.11
N ALA A 49 -4.37 -11.99 -8.08
CA ALA A 49 -5.08 -10.71 -8.24
C ALA A 49 -4.23 -9.68 -8.99
N ALA A 50 -2.94 -9.55 -8.68
CA ALA A 50 -2.04 -8.62 -9.38
C ALA A 50 -1.93 -8.98 -10.87
N LEU A 51 -1.82 -10.26 -11.21
CA LEU A 51 -1.82 -10.73 -12.58
C LEU A 51 -3.16 -10.45 -13.26
N PHE A 52 -4.28 -10.81 -12.63
CA PHE A 52 -5.62 -10.61 -13.17
C PHE A 52 -5.96 -9.15 -13.42
N TYR A 53 -5.72 -8.28 -12.43
CA TYR A 53 -5.99 -6.85 -12.58
C TYR A 53 -5.00 -6.17 -13.53
N GLY A 54 -3.78 -6.67 -13.63
CA GLY A 54 -2.78 -6.22 -14.62
C GLY A 54 -3.18 -6.46 -16.08
N THR A 55 -4.13 -7.36 -16.38
CA THR A 55 -4.66 -7.54 -17.73
C THR A 55 -5.78 -6.55 -18.10
N ARG A 56 -6.26 -5.75 -17.14
CA ARG A 56 -7.34 -4.80 -17.37
C ARG A 56 -6.84 -3.53 -18.03
N SER A 57 -7.66 -2.96 -18.93
CA SER A 57 -7.38 -1.67 -19.59
C SER A 57 -7.24 -0.53 -18.58
N PHE A 58 -7.94 -0.60 -17.43
CA PHE A 58 -7.87 0.35 -16.32
C PHE A 58 -7.16 -0.25 -15.11
N TRP A 59 -6.00 -0.86 -15.31
CA TRP A 59 -5.21 -1.54 -14.27
C TRP A 59 -4.92 -0.66 -13.03
N TRP A 60 -4.94 0.66 -13.16
CA TRP A 60 -4.72 1.62 -12.06
C TRP A 60 -5.94 1.86 -11.17
N GLY A 61 -7.09 1.25 -11.46
CA GLY A 61 -8.30 1.37 -10.62
C GLY A 61 -9.19 2.58 -10.87
N GLY A 62 -8.93 3.37 -11.93
CA GLY A 62 -9.71 4.57 -12.29
C GLY A 62 -9.43 5.77 -11.38
N HIS A 63 -10.45 6.62 -11.17
CA HIS A 63 -10.38 7.83 -10.32
C HIS A 63 -10.60 7.53 -8.85
N SER A 64 -9.94 6.50 -8.28
CA SER A 64 -10.05 6.16 -6.87
C SER A 64 -8.74 6.47 -6.14
N PHE A 65 -8.83 6.74 -4.84
CA PHE A 65 -7.64 6.86 -4.01
C PHE A 65 -6.92 5.51 -3.93
N GLY A 66 -5.75 5.41 -4.56
CA GLY A 66 -5.00 4.17 -4.71
C GLY A 66 -5.69 3.13 -5.60
N ASN A 67 -5.19 1.90 -5.57
CA ASN A 67 -5.72 0.81 -6.40
C ASN A 67 -6.88 0.08 -5.71
N ARG A 68 -8.12 0.49 -5.98
CA ARG A 68 -9.34 -0.05 -5.36
C ARG A 68 -9.57 -1.55 -5.59
N TYR A 69 -8.96 -2.14 -6.62
CA TYR A 69 -9.15 -3.56 -6.92
C TYR A 69 -8.65 -4.48 -5.79
N PHE A 70 -7.72 -4.00 -4.95
CA PHE A 70 -7.16 -4.76 -3.84
C PHE A 70 -7.90 -4.59 -2.51
N VAL A 71 -8.91 -3.72 -2.42
CA VAL A 71 -9.66 -3.48 -1.18
C VAL A 71 -10.29 -4.77 -0.63
N GLY A 72 -10.87 -5.59 -1.52
CA GLY A 72 -11.46 -6.88 -1.15
C GLY A 72 -10.44 -7.93 -0.65
N LEU A 73 -9.14 -7.68 -0.83
CA LEU A 73 -8.07 -8.57 -0.40
C LEU A 73 -7.46 -8.18 0.96
N GLY A 74 -8.03 -7.19 1.64
CA GLY A 74 -7.53 -6.66 2.92
C GLY A 74 -7.25 -7.75 3.95
N PHE A 75 -8.08 -8.79 4.03
CA PHE A 75 -7.85 -9.93 4.92
C PHE A 75 -6.50 -10.63 4.66
N PHE A 76 -6.14 -10.88 3.41
CA PHE A 76 -4.90 -11.57 3.06
C PHE A 76 -3.66 -10.72 3.37
N PHE A 77 -3.74 -9.41 3.18
CA PHE A 77 -2.67 -8.50 3.62
C PHE A 77 -2.58 -8.43 5.14
N ALA A 78 -3.71 -8.46 5.86
CA ALA A 78 -3.72 -8.48 7.32
C ALA A 78 -3.02 -9.72 7.92
N VAL A 79 -3.12 -10.88 7.25
CA VAL A 79 -2.37 -12.09 7.64
C VAL A 79 -0.86 -11.82 7.63
N GLY A 80 -0.36 -11.20 6.56
CA GLY A 80 1.06 -10.86 6.47
C GLY A 80 1.46 -9.80 7.49
N LEU A 81 0.67 -8.75 7.68
CA LEU A 81 0.92 -7.72 8.69
C LEU A 81 0.98 -8.32 10.09
N ALA A 82 0.06 -9.21 10.44
CA ALA A 82 0.05 -9.88 11.75
C ALA A 82 1.31 -10.73 11.96
N ASN A 83 1.72 -11.51 10.96
CA ASN A 83 2.93 -12.32 11.02
C ASN A 83 4.19 -11.45 11.14
N GLY A 84 4.29 -10.40 10.32
CA GLY A 84 5.41 -9.46 10.34
C GLY A 84 5.51 -8.71 11.67
N ALA A 85 4.38 -8.24 12.21
CA ALA A 85 4.32 -7.57 13.50
C ALA A 85 4.73 -8.51 14.67
N ALA A 86 4.23 -9.75 14.65
CA ALA A 86 4.60 -10.75 15.65
C ALA A 86 6.10 -11.07 15.61
N TRP A 87 6.64 -11.26 14.41
CA TRP A 87 8.07 -11.51 14.21
C TRP A 87 8.94 -10.34 14.68
N LEU A 88 8.57 -9.10 14.29
CA LEU A 88 9.29 -7.89 14.67
C LEU A 88 9.29 -7.71 16.19
N ARG A 89 8.12 -7.91 16.82
CA ARG A 89 7.97 -7.85 18.28
C ARG A 89 8.85 -8.88 18.99
N ALA A 90 8.86 -10.12 18.49
CA ALA A 90 9.69 -11.19 19.05
C ALA A 90 11.18 -10.88 18.89
N LYS A 91 11.60 -10.33 17.75
CA LYS A 91 13.00 -9.99 17.48
C LYS A 91 13.49 -8.79 18.30
N CYS A 92 12.67 -7.78 18.47
CA CYS A 92 13.03 -6.55 19.20
C CYS A 92 12.78 -6.65 20.71
N GLY A 93 12.05 -7.65 21.18
CA GLY A 93 11.65 -7.80 22.59
C GLY A 93 10.71 -6.70 23.09
N ARG A 94 10.29 -5.79 22.26
CA ARG A 94 9.48 -4.60 22.61
C ARG A 94 8.43 -4.32 21.55
N PRO A 95 7.24 -3.80 21.90
CA PRO A 95 6.16 -3.50 20.94
C PRO A 95 6.35 -2.17 20.20
N TRP A 96 7.16 -1.23 20.71
CA TRP A 96 7.27 0.12 20.18
C TRP A 96 7.68 0.21 18.70
N PRO A 97 8.52 -0.69 18.11
CA PRO A 97 8.84 -0.60 16.69
C PRO A 97 7.62 -0.85 15.81
N VAL A 98 6.70 -1.73 16.23
CA VAL A 98 5.45 -1.98 15.52
C VAL A 98 4.56 -0.75 15.56
N TRP A 99 4.39 -0.14 16.74
CA TRP A 99 3.59 1.08 16.89
C TRP A 99 4.17 2.26 16.14
N GLY A 100 5.49 2.45 16.17
CA GLY A 100 6.19 3.51 15.42
C GLY A 100 5.97 3.36 13.91
N LEU A 101 6.15 2.15 13.38
CA LEU A 101 5.92 1.87 11.97
C LEU A 101 4.45 2.11 11.58
N THR A 102 3.50 1.66 12.41
CA THR A 102 2.07 1.88 12.19
C THR A 102 1.75 3.38 12.14
N ALA A 103 2.27 4.16 13.09
CA ALA A 103 2.06 5.61 13.11
C ALA A 103 2.62 6.29 11.84
N ILE A 104 3.82 5.92 11.40
CA ILE A 104 4.42 6.45 10.17
C ILE A 104 3.52 6.15 8.96
N LEU A 105 3.03 4.92 8.84
CA LEU A 105 2.16 4.54 7.72
C LEU A 105 0.81 5.24 7.74
N LEU A 106 0.22 5.45 8.93
CA LEU A 106 -1.03 6.19 9.09
C LEU A 106 -0.84 7.67 8.70
N ILE A 107 0.23 8.31 9.16
CA ILE A 107 0.56 9.71 8.81
C ILE A 107 0.78 9.83 7.29
N TRP A 108 1.53 8.90 6.71
CA TRP A 108 1.75 8.86 5.26
C TRP A 108 0.45 8.74 4.47
N ASN A 109 -0.41 7.80 4.84
CA ASN A 109 -1.67 7.57 4.14
C ASN A 109 -2.64 8.75 4.31
N ALA A 110 -2.71 9.33 5.52
CA ALA A 110 -3.51 10.52 5.79
C ALA A 110 -3.02 11.73 4.98
N ALA A 111 -1.71 11.92 4.86
CA ALA A 111 -1.12 12.98 4.05
C ALA A 111 -1.45 12.82 2.56
N LEU A 112 -1.30 11.63 2.01
CA LEU A 112 -1.67 11.34 0.61
C LEU A 112 -3.18 11.53 0.38
N LEU A 113 -4.02 11.10 1.31
CA LEU A 113 -5.46 11.30 1.24
C LEU A 113 -5.82 12.78 1.24
N LEU A 114 -5.19 13.58 2.09
CA LEU A 114 -5.39 15.03 2.13
C LEU A 114 -5.03 15.67 0.78
N LEU A 115 -3.85 15.36 0.23
CA LEU A 115 -3.42 15.87 -1.08
C LEU A 115 -4.36 15.45 -2.21
N TYR A 116 -4.90 14.25 -2.12
CA TYR A 116 -5.85 13.73 -3.10
C TYR A 116 -7.22 14.45 -3.02
N VAL A 117 -7.78 14.59 -1.82
CA VAL A 117 -9.09 15.23 -1.60
C VAL A 117 -9.03 16.73 -1.92
N THR A 118 -7.94 17.41 -1.58
CA THR A 118 -7.72 18.82 -1.92
C THR A 118 -7.36 19.06 -3.38
N ARG A 119 -7.30 17.99 -4.20
CA ARG A 119 -6.88 18.03 -5.62
C ARG A 119 -5.50 18.66 -5.85
N THR A 120 -4.65 18.66 -4.83
CA THR A 120 -3.26 19.11 -4.94
C THR A 120 -2.43 18.16 -5.80
N ILE A 121 -2.82 16.88 -5.86
CA ILE A 121 -2.25 15.87 -6.75
C ILE A 121 -3.28 15.40 -7.77
N PRO A 122 -2.86 14.97 -8.98
CA PRO A 122 -3.75 14.45 -10.01
C PRO A 122 -4.55 13.25 -9.50
N GLN A 123 -5.84 13.21 -9.83
CA GLN A 123 -6.74 12.11 -9.43
C GLN A 123 -6.76 10.95 -10.44
N ALA A 124 -6.26 11.14 -11.65
CA ALA A 124 -6.30 10.14 -12.72
C ALA A 124 -4.94 9.86 -13.34
N ASP A 125 -3.97 10.75 -13.17
CA ASP A 125 -2.67 10.67 -13.79
C ASP A 125 -1.57 10.26 -12.81
N ALA A 126 -0.39 9.99 -13.35
CA ALA A 126 0.78 9.67 -12.55
C ALA A 126 1.22 10.87 -11.69
N VAL A 127 1.51 10.61 -10.43
CA VAL A 127 2.05 11.59 -9.49
C VAL A 127 3.57 11.51 -9.52
N SER A 128 4.26 12.66 -9.40
CA SER A 128 5.73 12.61 -9.35
C SER A 128 6.21 11.80 -8.13
N PRO A 129 7.24 10.95 -8.27
CA PRO A 129 7.77 10.15 -7.17
C PRO A 129 8.17 11.01 -5.94
N GLY A 130 8.72 12.20 -6.17
CA GLY A 130 9.11 13.12 -5.11
C GLY A 130 7.91 13.59 -4.27
N VAL A 131 6.77 13.86 -4.91
CA VAL A 131 5.53 14.23 -4.19
C VAL A 131 5.00 13.05 -3.38
N LEU A 132 5.02 11.84 -3.93
CA LEU A 132 4.62 10.65 -3.18
C LEU A 132 5.52 10.42 -1.96
N LEU A 133 6.84 10.50 -2.13
CA LEU A 133 7.80 10.28 -1.05
C LEU A 133 7.77 11.37 0.04
N LEU A 134 7.45 12.60 -0.34
CA LEU A 134 7.39 13.75 0.56
C LEU A 134 5.95 14.16 0.89
N ALA A 135 4.99 13.25 0.73
CA ALA A 135 3.58 13.53 0.97
C ALA A 135 3.28 14.20 2.32
N PRO A 136 3.85 13.78 3.46
CA PRO A 136 3.64 14.48 4.73
C PRO A 136 4.10 15.93 4.72
N VAL A 137 5.23 16.24 4.06
CA VAL A 137 5.76 17.61 3.95
C VAL A 137 4.84 18.47 3.08
N HIS A 138 4.37 17.95 1.96
CA HIS A 138 3.43 18.65 1.09
C HIS A 138 2.08 18.86 1.76
N ALA A 139 1.60 17.87 2.53
CA ALA A 139 0.35 18.00 3.28
C ALA A 139 0.40 19.11 4.33
N VAL A 140 1.52 19.26 5.05
CA VAL A 140 1.72 20.39 5.99
C VAL A 140 1.61 21.72 5.28
N LYS A 141 2.23 21.89 4.09
CA LYS A 141 2.12 23.13 3.31
C LYS A 141 0.68 23.44 2.91
N VAL A 142 -0.11 22.43 2.53
CA VAL A 142 -1.53 22.62 2.20
C VAL A 142 -2.31 23.07 3.43
N LEU A 143 -2.07 22.48 4.60
CA LEU A 143 -2.75 22.85 5.85
C LEU A 143 -2.40 24.28 6.33
N THR A 144 -1.25 24.83 5.96
CA THR A 144 -0.86 26.20 6.33
C THR A 144 -1.46 27.27 5.42
N VAL A 145 -2.11 26.88 4.33
CA VAL A 145 -2.72 27.78 3.34
C VAL A 145 -4.27 27.72 3.38
N LEU A 146 -4.82 26.68 4.00
CA LEU A 146 -6.27 26.55 4.25
C LEU A 146 -6.70 27.34 5.48
#